data_4ad3f0e5da2dd7ef64dfc5c935f85bcc
#
_entry.id   4ad3f0e5da2dd7ef64dfc5c935f85bcc
#
_cell.length_a   1.000
_cell.length_b   1.000
_cell.length_c   1.000
_cell.angle_alpha   90.00
_cell.angle_beta   90.00
_cell.angle_gamma   90.00
#
_symmetry.space_group_name_H-M   'P 1'
#
loop_
_entity.id
_entity.type
_entity.pdbx_description
1 polymer ?
#
loop_
_entity_poly.entity_id
_entity_poly.type
_entity_poly.pdbx_seq_one_letter_code
_entity_poly.pdbx_strand_id
1 'polypeptide(L)'
;AMQAQVEALRAGQFSSAFLASIPPSMIDQVRAKWTAKMAEPASEEDRAQFQEMITELTADGAEDAIYAKIEPDLLKFKESAAMQMPMYVGMGRGILAAGVQQREDLSADQKAQAMASIDAFAKWAESAQFAEPALAKQAIGHVCKAARDIKLTNIDELRALSFDEAVKRGDVLFVALKDILGTYGFKIDDVLATAKTEVVSQTGDSAKVKISYTMFEAPLSFESEMVKLDGRWYGKDSLESLKKDLAEPAVEAEPAVAGDAEAPAQG
;
A
#
# COMPACT_ATOMS: atom_id res chain seq x y z
N ALA A 1 -17.32 14.06 2.13
CA ALA A 1 -16.51 13.04 2.81
C ALA A 1 -15.29 12.67 1.96
N MET A 2 -15.48 12.14 0.76
CA MET A 2 -14.37 11.66 -0.09
C MET A 2 -13.35 12.75 -0.43
N GLN A 3 -13.77 13.96 -0.76
CA GLN A 3 -12.86 15.07 -1.06
C GLN A 3 -11.94 15.41 0.11
N ALA A 4 -12.48 15.41 1.35
CA ALA A 4 -11.68 15.63 2.56
C ALA A 4 -10.64 14.51 2.78
N GLN A 5 -10.97 13.25 2.45
CA GLN A 5 -10.01 12.14 2.50
C GLN A 5 -8.90 12.32 1.46
N VAL A 6 -9.25 12.71 0.23
CA VAL A 6 -8.27 13.01 -0.83
C VAL A 6 -7.31 14.14 -0.39
N GLU A 7 -7.85 15.22 0.18
CA GLU A 7 -7.04 16.33 0.71
C GLU A 7 -6.12 15.89 1.85
N ALA A 8 -6.61 15.05 2.77
CA ALA A 8 -5.81 14.49 3.85
C ALA A 8 -4.67 13.60 3.31
N LEU A 9 -4.94 12.73 2.33
CA LEU A 9 -3.90 11.91 1.68
C LEU A 9 -2.86 12.77 0.95
N ARG A 10 -3.28 13.80 0.25
CA ARG A 10 -2.35 14.75 -0.38
C ARG A 10 -1.46 15.45 0.66
N ALA A 11 -2.03 15.80 1.80
CA ALA A 11 -1.28 16.40 2.92
C ALA A 11 -0.39 15.40 3.68
N GLY A 12 -0.33 14.12 3.27
CA GLY A 12 0.41 13.08 3.98
C GLY A 12 -0.26 12.60 5.27
N GLN A 13 -1.52 12.96 5.49
CA GLN A 13 -2.30 12.62 6.69
C GLN A 13 -3.09 11.33 6.47
N PHE A 14 -2.39 10.21 6.25
CA PHE A 14 -3.00 8.89 6.09
C PHE A 14 -3.93 8.55 7.25
N SER A 15 -3.49 8.83 8.48
CA SER A 15 -4.27 8.59 9.70
C SER A 15 -5.64 9.24 9.65
N SER A 16 -5.72 10.50 9.21
CA SER A 16 -6.98 11.23 9.11
C SER A 16 -7.92 10.61 8.07
N ALA A 17 -7.39 10.24 6.89
CA ALA A 17 -8.17 9.61 5.84
C ALA A 17 -8.64 8.20 6.26
N PHE A 18 -7.77 7.43 6.89
CA PHE A 18 -8.05 6.08 7.37
C PHE A 18 -9.12 6.08 8.48
N LEU A 19 -8.95 6.90 9.53
CA LEU A 19 -9.94 7.00 10.60
C LEU A 19 -11.30 7.51 10.10
N ALA A 20 -11.31 8.40 9.10
CA ALA A 20 -12.55 8.85 8.47
C ALA A 20 -13.27 7.75 7.67
N SER A 21 -12.59 6.66 7.30
CA SER A 21 -13.19 5.49 6.63
C SER A 21 -13.88 4.52 7.58
N ILE A 22 -13.68 4.66 8.89
CA ILE A 22 -14.27 3.80 9.92
C ILE A 22 -15.51 4.50 10.51
N PRO A 23 -16.68 3.85 10.53
CA PRO A 23 -17.85 4.41 11.21
C PRO A 23 -17.60 4.62 12.70
N PRO A 24 -18.05 5.75 13.27
CA PRO A 24 -17.94 6.01 14.72
C PRO A 24 -18.48 4.88 15.59
N SER A 25 -19.58 4.25 15.18
CA SER A 25 -20.18 3.10 15.90
C SER A 25 -19.33 1.83 15.90
N MET A 26 -18.29 1.74 15.05
CA MET A 26 -17.42 0.57 14.91
C MET A 26 -16.00 0.79 15.44
N ILE A 27 -15.60 2.02 15.69
CA ILE A 27 -14.21 2.37 16.04
C ILE A 27 -13.70 1.64 17.29
N ASP A 28 -14.56 1.47 18.30
CA ASP A 28 -14.16 0.81 19.55
C ASP A 28 -13.94 -0.69 19.34
N GLN A 29 -14.69 -1.33 18.42
CA GLN A 29 -14.47 -2.72 18.06
C GLN A 29 -13.14 -2.88 17.29
N VAL A 30 -12.82 -1.95 16.40
CA VAL A 30 -11.52 -1.92 15.69
C VAL A 30 -10.36 -1.79 16.69
N ARG A 31 -10.48 -0.86 17.65
CA ARG A 31 -9.48 -0.68 18.71
C ARG A 31 -9.32 -1.93 19.58
N ALA A 32 -10.43 -2.55 19.97
CA ALA A 32 -10.41 -3.79 20.77
C ALA A 32 -9.73 -4.93 20.00
N LYS A 33 -10.03 -5.10 18.71
CA LYS A 33 -9.39 -6.11 17.86
C LYS A 33 -7.90 -5.86 17.69
N TRP A 34 -7.49 -4.60 17.49
CA TRP A 34 -6.08 -4.21 17.48
C TRP A 34 -5.39 -4.60 18.79
N THR A 35 -5.97 -4.23 19.93
CA THR A 35 -5.40 -4.52 21.25
C THR A 35 -5.26 -6.03 21.46
N ALA A 36 -6.27 -6.82 21.10
CA ALA A 36 -6.22 -8.28 21.18
C ALA A 36 -5.09 -8.87 20.34
N LYS A 37 -4.95 -8.42 19.08
CA LYS A 37 -3.89 -8.86 18.18
C LYS A 37 -2.49 -8.46 18.69
N MET A 38 -2.34 -7.29 19.23
CA MET A 38 -1.07 -6.80 19.77
C MET A 38 -0.69 -7.48 21.11
N ALA A 39 -1.65 -8.07 21.83
CA ALA A 39 -1.39 -8.84 23.05
C ALA A 39 -0.81 -10.23 22.78
N GLU A 40 -0.94 -10.77 21.57
CA GLU A 40 -0.32 -12.04 21.18
C GLU A 40 1.21 -11.88 21.23
N PRO A 41 1.97 -12.82 21.83
CA PRO A 41 3.42 -12.69 21.91
C PRO A 41 4.05 -12.78 20.52
N ALA A 42 5.03 -11.93 20.22
CA ALA A 42 5.86 -12.11 19.04
C ALA A 42 6.77 -13.33 19.22
N SER A 43 7.02 -14.07 18.13
CA SER A 43 8.02 -15.13 18.15
C SER A 43 9.43 -14.57 18.36
N GLU A 44 10.37 -15.43 18.77
CA GLU A 44 11.78 -15.00 18.86
C GLU A 44 12.36 -14.64 17.50
N GLU A 45 11.91 -15.33 16.46
CA GLU A 45 12.31 -15.05 15.08
C GLU A 45 11.84 -13.66 14.62
N ASP A 46 10.55 -13.32 14.86
CA ASP A 46 10.02 -11.98 14.53
C ASP A 46 10.77 -10.89 15.29
N ARG A 47 11.13 -11.13 16.56
CA ARG A 47 11.92 -10.20 17.37
C ARG A 47 13.29 -9.97 16.78
N ALA A 48 13.98 -11.04 16.40
CA ALA A 48 15.31 -10.98 15.83
C ALA A 48 15.30 -10.26 14.47
N GLN A 49 14.37 -10.63 13.59
CA GLN A 49 14.24 -10.02 12.26
C GLN A 49 13.90 -8.52 12.35
N PHE A 50 12.95 -8.16 13.22
CA PHE A 50 12.59 -6.76 13.41
C PHE A 50 13.77 -5.95 13.98
N GLN A 51 14.48 -6.51 14.95
CA GLN A 51 15.63 -5.85 15.56
C GLN A 51 16.77 -5.65 14.55
N GLU A 52 17.07 -6.66 13.73
CA GLU A 52 18.08 -6.57 12.69
C GLU A 52 17.70 -5.48 11.67
N MET A 53 16.47 -5.51 11.16
CA MET A 53 15.96 -4.53 10.20
C MET A 53 16.04 -3.10 10.75
N ILE A 54 15.54 -2.85 11.96
CA ILE A 54 15.54 -1.51 12.54
C ILE A 54 16.98 -1.05 12.80
N THR A 55 17.85 -1.92 13.32
CA THR A 55 19.25 -1.58 13.56
C THR A 55 19.95 -1.20 12.26
N GLU A 56 19.76 -1.97 11.19
CA GLU A 56 20.35 -1.68 9.90
C GLU A 56 19.84 -0.36 9.31
N LEU A 57 18.53 -0.12 9.33
CA LEU A 57 17.91 1.07 8.73
C LEU A 57 18.20 2.36 9.51
N THR A 58 18.46 2.28 10.81
CA THR A 58 18.66 3.46 11.65
C THR A 58 20.12 3.76 12.00
N ALA A 59 21.06 2.88 11.65
CA ALA A 59 22.48 3.06 11.90
C ALA A 59 23.02 4.34 11.25
N ASP A 60 24.10 4.88 11.82
CA ASP A 60 24.84 5.95 11.18
C ASP A 60 25.48 5.45 9.88
N GLY A 61 25.20 6.16 8.77
CA GLY A 61 25.65 5.74 7.44
C GLY A 61 24.90 4.56 6.85
N ALA A 62 23.67 4.23 7.37
CA ALA A 62 22.83 3.14 6.89
C ALA A 62 22.60 3.19 5.37
N GLU A 63 22.36 4.38 4.83
CA GLU A 63 22.11 4.61 3.40
C GLU A 63 23.25 4.10 2.52
N ASP A 64 24.48 4.43 2.87
CA ASP A 64 25.65 4.00 2.11
C ASP A 64 25.95 2.51 2.32
N ALA A 65 25.76 2.00 3.54
CA ALA A 65 25.96 0.59 3.86
C ALA A 65 24.97 -0.31 3.12
N ILE A 66 23.68 0.06 3.12
CA ILE A 66 22.64 -0.68 2.40
C ILE A 66 22.87 -0.61 0.89
N TYR A 67 23.20 0.59 0.38
CA TYR A 67 23.50 0.75 -1.04
C TYR A 67 24.68 -0.14 -1.45
N ALA A 68 25.77 -0.15 -0.70
CA ALA A 68 26.95 -0.98 -1.01
C ALA A 68 26.61 -2.49 -1.06
N LYS A 69 25.66 -2.97 -0.26
CA LYS A 69 25.21 -4.37 -0.30
C LYS A 69 24.48 -4.70 -1.59
N ILE A 70 23.63 -3.79 -2.09
CA ILE A 70 22.79 -4.04 -3.27
C ILE A 70 23.44 -3.60 -4.58
N GLU A 71 24.45 -2.73 -4.54
CA GLU A 71 25.08 -2.14 -5.73
C GLU A 71 25.55 -3.19 -6.76
N PRO A 72 26.23 -4.29 -6.36
CA PRO A 72 26.68 -5.28 -7.35
C PRO A 72 25.53 -5.91 -8.16
N ASP A 73 24.44 -6.22 -7.49
CA ASP A 73 23.27 -6.84 -8.15
C ASP A 73 22.43 -5.79 -8.90
N LEU A 74 22.35 -4.56 -8.38
CA LEU A 74 21.73 -3.44 -9.08
C LEU A 74 22.43 -3.14 -10.41
N LEU A 75 23.77 -3.15 -10.44
CA LEU A 75 24.54 -2.91 -11.66
C LEU A 75 24.37 -4.04 -12.66
N LYS A 76 24.39 -5.32 -12.22
CA LYS A 76 24.07 -6.47 -13.08
C LYS A 76 22.66 -6.36 -13.66
N PHE A 77 21.69 -6.01 -12.82
CA PHE A 77 20.33 -5.80 -13.28
C PHE A 77 20.25 -4.63 -14.28
N LYS A 78 20.94 -3.53 -14.04
CA LYS A 78 20.99 -2.37 -14.95
C LYS A 78 21.47 -2.77 -16.35
N GLU A 79 22.48 -3.63 -16.47
CA GLU A 79 23.00 -4.10 -17.75
C GLU A 79 21.96 -4.90 -18.56
N SER A 80 21.08 -5.62 -17.89
CA SER A 80 20.05 -6.46 -18.51
C SER A 80 18.66 -5.88 -18.46
N ALA A 81 18.45 -4.76 -17.75
CA ALA A 81 17.13 -4.20 -17.46
C ALA A 81 16.33 -3.88 -18.72
N ALA A 82 16.96 -3.31 -19.74
CA ALA A 82 16.28 -2.97 -21.00
C ALA A 82 15.62 -4.20 -21.67
N MET A 83 16.21 -5.40 -21.49
CA MET A 83 15.69 -6.65 -22.05
C MET A 83 14.76 -7.37 -21.07
N GLN A 84 15.05 -7.33 -19.78
CA GLN A 84 14.33 -8.11 -18.76
C GLN A 84 13.08 -7.39 -18.24
N MET A 85 13.09 -6.05 -18.10
CA MET A 85 11.95 -5.30 -17.57
C MET A 85 10.66 -5.51 -18.36
N PRO A 86 10.63 -5.44 -19.70
CA PRO A 86 9.40 -5.71 -20.44
C PRO A 86 8.85 -7.12 -20.18
N MET A 87 9.75 -8.11 -20.01
CA MET A 87 9.36 -9.48 -19.71
C MET A 87 8.73 -9.58 -18.31
N TYR A 88 9.38 -9.01 -17.27
CA TYR A 88 8.84 -9.04 -15.89
C TYR A 88 7.53 -8.27 -15.77
N VAL A 89 7.45 -7.09 -16.38
CA VAL A 89 6.24 -6.29 -16.41
C VAL A 89 5.12 -7.01 -17.16
N GLY A 90 5.44 -7.62 -18.31
CA GLY A 90 4.49 -8.41 -19.09
C GLY A 90 3.96 -9.62 -18.32
N MET A 91 4.81 -10.33 -17.60
CA MET A 91 4.42 -11.46 -16.74
C MET A 91 3.54 -10.99 -15.57
N GLY A 92 3.96 -9.95 -14.85
CA GLY A 92 3.17 -9.36 -13.75
C GLY A 92 1.81 -8.87 -14.22
N ARG A 93 1.77 -8.16 -15.37
CA ARG A 93 0.53 -7.75 -16.03
C ARG A 93 -0.37 -8.95 -16.35
N GLY A 94 0.18 -10.03 -16.87
CA GLY A 94 -0.55 -11.25 -17.18
C GLY A 94 -1.18 -11.90 -15.95
N ILE A 95 -0.45 -12.00 -14.84
CA ILE A 95 -0.93 -12.53 -13.56
C ILE A 95 -2.07 -11.67 -13.02
N LEU A 96 -1.89 -10.34 -12.97
CA LEU A 96 -2.92 -9.42 -12.49
C LEU A 96 -4.17 -9.45 -13.38
N ALA A 97 -3.99 -9.49 -14.70
CA ALA A 97 -5.08 -9.60 -15.66
C ALA A 97 -5.88 -10.89 -15.47
N ALA A 98 -5.20 -12.02 -15.30
CA ALA A 98 -5.87 -13.30 -15.03
C ALA A 98 -6.65 -13.25 -13.71
N GLY A 99 -6.06 -12.65 -12.66
CA GLY A 99 -6.75 -12.45 -11.38
C GLY A 99 -8.03 -11.62 -11.52
N VAL A 100 -7.99 -10.52 -12.28
CA VAL A 100 -9.18 -9.69 -12.55
C VAL A 100 -10.24 -10.46 -13.33
N GLN A 101 -9.84 -11.24 -14.34
CA GLN A 101 -10.81 -12.00 -15.16
C GLN A 101 -11.51 -13.10 -14.36
N GLN A 102 -10.85 -13.71 -13.40
CA GLN A 102 -11.42 -14.75 -12.53
C GLN A 102 -12.39 -14.21 -11.47
N ARG A 103 -12.43 -12.90 -11.23
CA ARG A 103 -13.37 -12.29 -10.28
C ARG A 103 -14.78 -12.30 -10.83
N GLU A 104 -15.65 -13.13 -10.26
CA GLU A 104 -17.07 -13.22 -10.65
C GLU A 104 -17.92 -12.11 -10.07
N ASP A 105 -17.47 -11.49 -8.99
CA ASP A 105 -18.11 -10.36 -8.31
C ASP A 105 -17.93 -9.02 -9.03
N LEU A 106 -17.05 -8.93 -10.03
CA LEU A 106 -16.82 -7.73 -10.82
C LEU A 106 -17.67 -7.71 -12.08
N SER A 107 -18.36 -6.59 -12.34
CA SER A 107 -19.01 -6.33 -13.61
C SER A 107 -18.02 -6.21 -14.77
N ALA A 108 -18.49 -6.31 -16.01
CA ALA A 108 -17.65 -6.12 -17.20
C ALA A 108 -16.94 -4.74 -17.20
N ASP A 109 -17.65 -3.69 -16.79
CA ASP A 109 -17.10 -2.35 -16.71
C ASP A 109 -16.02 -2.22 -15.61
N GLN A 110 -16.24 -2.85 -14.46
CA GLN A 110 -15.25 -2.89 -13.38
C GLN A 110 -13.98 -3.66 -13.81
N LYS A 111 -14.14 -4.78 -14.51
CA LYS A 111 -13.01 -5.52 -15.09
C LYS A 111 -12.25 -4.68 -16.11
N ALA A 112 -12.95 -3.97 -16.99
CA ALA A 112 -12.33 -3.08 -17.98
C ALA A 112 -11.53 -1.96 -17.30
N GLN A 113 -12.06 -1.35 -16.23
CA GLN A 113 -11.38 -0.31 -15.47
C GLN A 113 -10.14 -0.87 -14.72
N ALA A 114 -10.26 -2.05 -14.11
CA ALA A 114 -9.13 -2.72 -13.48
C ALA A 114 -8.01 -3.01 -14.49
N MET A 115 -8.38 -3.50 -15.68
CA MET A 115 -7.42 -3.73 -16.75
C MET A 115 -6.74 -2.44 -17.22
N ALA A 116 -7.48 -1.34 -17.39
CA ALA A 116 -6.92 -0.05 -17.75
C ALA A 116 -5.94 0.48 -16.68
N SER A 117 -6.23 0.24 -15.39
CA SER A 117 -5.32 0.58 -14.30
C SER A 117 -4.05 -0.26 -14.32
N ILE A 118 -4.17 -1.56 -14.57
CA ILE A 118 -3.02 -2.48 -14.72
C ILE A 118 -2.15 -2.04 -15.89
N ASP A 119 -2.75 -1.70 -17.03
CA ASP A 119 -2.04 -1.25 -18.23
C ASP A 119 -1.29 0.07 -17.99
N ALA A 120 -1.93 1.03 -17.32
CA ALA A 120 -1.30 2.29 -16.97
C ALA A 120 -0.11 2.11 -16.02
N PHE A 121 -0.26 1.23 -15.02
CA PHE A 121 0.82 0.88 -14.09
C PHE A 121 1.96 0.14 -14.78
N ALA A 122 1.65 -0.82 -15.65
CA ALA A 122 2.64 -1.56 -16.43
C ALA A 122 3.48 -0.61 -17.31
N LYS A 123 2.83 0.32 -18.00
CA LYS A 123 3.51 1.33 -18.81
C LYS A 123 4.46 2.20 -17.98
N TRP A 124 4.05 2.62 -16.77
CA TRP A 124 4.96 3.32 -15.87
C TRP A 124 6.13 2.42 -15.45
N ALA A 125 5.87 1.19 -15.04
CA ALA A 125 6.90 0.27 -14.57
C ALA A 125 7.95 -0.03 -15.65
N GLU A 126 7.55 -0.12 -16.93
CA GLU A 126 8.48 -0.25 -18.06
C GLU A 126 9.37 0.98 -18.25
N SER A 127 8.86 2.16 -17.95
CA SER A 127 9.60 3.43 -18.09
C SER A 127 10.40 3.82 -16.85
N ALA A 128 10.07 3.25 -15.69
CA ALA A 128 10.73 3.55 -14.44
C ALA A 128 12.15 3.00 -14.40
N GLN A 129 13.08 3.85 -14.00
CA GLN A 129 14.51 3.52 -13.99
C GLN A 129 14.92 2.89 -12.65
N PHE A 130 14.31 1.75 -12.29
CA PHE A 130 14.54 1.10 -10.99
C PHE A 130 16.00 0.72 -10.74
N ALA A 131 16.76 0.46 -11.80
CA ALA A 131 18.17 0.10 -11.71
C ALA A 131 19.12 1.31 -11.74
N GLU A 132 18.61 2.55 -11.71
CA GLU A 132 19.47 3.73 -11.73
C GLU A 132 20.08 3.96 -10.32
N PRO A 133 21.43 3.91 -10.18
CA PRO A 133 22.10 4.01 -8.89
C PRO A 133 21.71 5.23 -8.06
N ALA A 134 21.57 6.39 -8.69
CA ALA A 134 21.19 7.62 -8.01
C ALA A 134 19.78 7.55 -7.41
N LEU A 135 18.82 6.96 -8.18
CA LEU A 135 17.44 6.79 -7.71
C LEU A 135 17.35 5.73 -6.62
N ALA A 136 18.12 4.65 -6.72
CA ALA A 136 18.18 3.61 -5.68
C ALA A 136 18.70 4.21 -4.35
N LYS A 137 19.77 5.00 -4.38
CA LYS A 137 20.27 5.71 -3.19
C LYS A 137 19.22 6.64 -2.58
N GLN A 138 18.50 7.38 -3.41
CA GLN A 138 17.44 8.27 -2.95
C GLN A 138 16.29 7.48 -2.30
N ALA A 139 15.86 6.37 -2.92
CA ALA A 139 14.82 5.51 -2.36
C ALA A 139 15.24 4.90 -1.01
N ILE A 140 16.48 4.41 -0.89
CA ILE A 140 17.06 3.94 0.38
C ILE A 140 17.02 5.05 1.44
N GLY A 141 17.39 6.29 1.05
CA GLY A 141 17.33 7.44 1.94
C GLY A 141 15.92 7.68 2.50
N HIS A 142 14.88 7.56 1.69
CA HIS A 142 13.49 7.67 2.16
C HIS A 142 13.12 6.55 3.14
N VAL A 143 13.56 5.32 2.89
CA VAL A 143 13.32 4.17 3.80
C VAL A 143 14.02 4.39 5.14
N CYS A 144 15.31 4.72 5.14
CA CYS A 144 16.08 4.95 6.36
C CYS A 144 15.52 6.14 7.16
N LYS A 145 15.14 7.22 6.47
CA LYS A 145 14.48 8.37 7.11
C LYS A 145 13.17 7.94 7.79
N ALA A 146 12.31 7.18 7.11
CA ALA A 146 11.07 6.70 7.67
C ALA A 146 11.30 5.81 8.91
N ALA A 147 12.28 4.91 8.87
CA ALA A 147 12.65 4.07 9.99
C ALA A 147 13.07 4.90 11.23
N ARG A 148 13.84 5.99 11.02
CA ARG A 148 14.21 6.91 12.10
C ARG A 148 13.02 7.72 12.62
N ASP A 149 12.14 8.19 11.72
CA ASP A 149 10.99 9.03 12.07
C ASP A 149 9.89 8.25 12.80
N ILE A 150 9.77 6.94 12.54
CA ILE A 150 8.85 6.03 13.24
C ILE A 150 9.23 5.90 14.74
N LYS A 151 10.51 6.01 15.08
CA LYS A 151 11.03 5.95 16.46
C LYS A 151 10.65 4.66 17.18
N LEU A 152 10.79 3.53 16.51
CA LEU A 152 10.67 2.20 17.11
C LEU A 152 12.06 1.57 17.16
N THR A 153 12.39 0.94 18.27
CA THR A 153 13.68 0.27 18.46
C THR A 153 13.55 -1.25 18.49
N ASN A 154 12.37 -1.76 18.78
CA ASN A 154 12.06 -3.19 18.85
C ASN A 154 10.59 -3.46 18.59
N ILE A 155 10.24 -4.73 18.38
CA ILE A 155 8.88 -5.14 18.07
C ILE A 155 7.92 -4.99 19.27
N ASP A 156 8.42 -5.02 20.49
CA ASP A 156 7.58 -4.86 21.68
C ASP A 156 7.07 -3.44 21.81
N GLU A 157 7.87 -2.44 21.43
CA GLU A 157 7.42 -1.05 21.32
C GLU A 157 6.31 -0.90 20.28
N LEU A 158 6.42 -1.58 19.11
CA LEU A 158 5.35 -1.60 18.11
C LEU A 158 4.07 -2.20 18.68
N ARG A 159 4.18 -3.32 19.41
CA ARG A 159 3.05 -4.02 20.00
C ARG A 159 2.42 -3.27 21.17
N ALA A 160 3.18 -2.43 21.84
CA ALA A 160 2.70 -1.58 22.93
C ALA A 160 1.91 -0.35 22.45
N LEU A 161 1.93 -0.07 21.11
CA LEU A 161 1.19 1.06 20.58
C LEU A 161 -0.31 0.86 20.71
N SER A 162 -1.00 1.90 21.14
CA SER A 162 -2.44 1.99 20.92
C SER A 162 -2.75 2.02 19.41
N PHE A 163 -3.97 1.65 19.06
CA PHE A 163 -4.44 1.73 17.67
C PHE A 163 -4.22 3.13 17.06
N ASP A 164 -4.60 4.17 17.80
CA ASP A 164 -4.50 5.55 17.32
C ASP A 164 -3.03 5.99 17.10
N GLU A 165 -2.12 5.55 17.98
CA GLU A 165 -0.68 5.81 17.81
C GLU A 165 -0.10 5.04 16.62
N ALA A 166 -0.48 3.78 16.43
CA ALA A 166 -0.05 2.99 15.29
C ALA A 166 -0.53 3.59 13.97
N VAL A 167 -1.81 3.97 13.89
CA VAL A 167 -2.38 4.64 12.72
C VAL A 167 -1.69 5.98 12.46
N LYS A 168 -1.35 6.73 13.51
CA LYS A 168 -0.61 8.00 13.36
C LYS A 168 0.80 7.81 12.81
N ARG A 169 1.50 6.72 13.18
CA ARG A 169 2.79 6.37 12.57
C ARG A 169 2.66 5.95 11.12
N GLY A 170 1.48 5.51 10.70
CA GLY A 170 1.14 5.28 9.29
C GLY A 170 1.30 6.52 8.41
N ASP A 171 1.21 7.74 8.96
CA ASP A 171 1.48 8.99 8.23
C ASP A 171 2.94 9.02 7.72
N VAL A 172 3.89 8.62 8.57
CA VAL A 172 5.33 8.59 8.22
C VAL A 172 5.58 7.59 7.09
N LEU A 173 5.00 6.38 7.21
CA LEU A 173 5.13 5.34 6.18
C LEU A 173 4.50 5.76 4.87
N PHE A 174 3.34 6.40 4.93
CA PHE A 174 2.64 6.87 3.73
C PHE A 174 3.42 7.98 3.01
N VAL A 175 4.00 8.92 3.75
CA VAL A 175 4.87 9.96 3.17
C VAL A 175 6.10 9.31 2.52
N ALA A 176 6.76 8.37 3.21
CA ALA A 176 7.90 7.65 2.64
C ALA A 176 7.54 6.88 1.36
N LEU A 177 6.37 6.21 1.35
CA LEU A 177 5.87 5.53 0.14
C LEU A 177 5.68 6.51 -1.02
N LYS A 178 5.08 7.69 -0.77
CA LYS A 178 4.92 8.74 -1.80
C LYS A 178 6.27 9.21 -2.33
N ASP A 179 7.24 9.42 -1.43
CA ASP A 179 8.58 9.89 -1.79
C ASP A 179 9.33 8.83 -2.61
N ILE A 180 9.27 7.55 -2.21
CA ILE A 180 9.88 6.42 -2.94
C ILE A 180 9.26 6.29 -4.33
N LEU A 181 7.94 6.25 -4.45
CA LEU A 181 7.25 6.17 -5.74
C LEU A 181 7.54 7.39 -6.60
N GLY A 182 7.57 8.59 -5.99
CA GLY A 182 7.94 9.84 -6.64
C GLY A 182 9.35 9.83 -7.21
N THR A 183 10.31 9.19 -6.52
CA THR A 183 11.68 8.98 -7.00
C THR A 183 11.70 8.24 -8.34
N TYR A 184 10.77 7.32 -8.55
CA TYR A 184 10.63 6.57 -9.81
C TYR A 184 9.55 7.13 -10.74
N GLY A 185 9.14 8.39 -10.53
CA GLY A 185 8.23 9.11 -11.42
C GLY A 185 6.74 8.88 -11.17
N PHE A 186 6.36 8.08 -10.17
CA PHE A 186 4.95 7.91 -9.79
C PHE A 186 4.57 8.88 -8.66
N LYS A 187 4.03 10.01 -9.02
CA LYS A 187 3.57 11.04 -8.07
C LYS A 187 2.10 10.79 -7.68
N ILE A 188 1.88 10.17 -6.53
CA ILE A 188 0.54 9.90 -5.99
C ILE A 188 -0.28 11.20 -5.87
N ASP A 189 0.36 12.31 -5.50
CA ASP A 189 -0.32 13.61 -5.37
C ASP A 189 -0.89 14.14 -6.68
N ASP A 190 -0.24 13.87 -7.81
CA ASP A 190 -0.73 14.25 -9.13
C ASP A 190 -2.00 13.44 -9.46
N VAL A 191 -2.03 12.14 -9.13
CA VAL A 191 -3.22 11.30 -9.30
C VAL A 191 -4.37 11.80 -8.42
N LEU A 192 -4.10 12.02 -7.15
CA LEU A 192 -5.08 12.52 -6.17
C LEU A 192 -5.62 13.91 -6.55
N ALA A 193 -4.79 14.76 -7.15
CA ALA A 193 -5.21 16.10 -7.60
C ALA A 193 -6.26 16.07 -8.73
N THR A 194 -6.30 14.99 -9.50
CA THR A 194 -7.27 14.80 -10.58
C THR A 194 -8.56 14.10 -10.13
N ALA A 195 -8.60 13.60 -8.89
CA ALA A 195 -9.73 12.82 -8.38
C ALA A 195 -11.00 13.68 -8.29
N LYS A 196 -12.07 13.19 -8.90
CA LYS A 196 -13.40 13.81 -8.91
C LYS A 196 -14.43 12.77 -8.51
N THR A 197 -15.47 13.21 -7.83
CA THR A 197 -16.60 12.37 -7.44
C THR A 197 -17.89 13.02 -7.93
N GLU A 198 -18.72 12.25 -8.60
CA GLU A 198 -20.04 12.65 -9.09
C GLU A 198 -21.09 11.69 -8.52
N VAL A 199 -22.19 12.23 -8.02
CA VAL A 199 -23.34 11.41 -7.57
C VAL A 199 -24.15 11.03 -8.79
N VAL A 200 -24.19 9.74 -9.10
CA VAL A 200 -24.96 9.17 -10.21
C VAL A 200 -26.43 9.03 -9.81
N SER A 201 -26.67 8.53 -8.60
CA SER A 201 -28.03 8.40 -8.03
C SER A 201 -27.95 8.36 -6.51
N GLN A 202 -29.05 8.78 -5.85
CA GLN A 202 -29.20 8.69 -4.40
C GLN A 202 -30.65 8.40 -4.06
N THR A 203 -30.86 7.44 -3.16
CA THR A 203 -32.20 7.09 -2.64
C THR A 203 -32.04 6.75 -1.16
N GLY A 204 -32.58 7.61 -0.29
CA GLY A 204 -32.47 7.45 1.16
C GLY A 204 -31.00 7.41 1.60
N ASP A 205 -30.62 6.33 2.28
CA ASP A 205 -29.28 6.09 2.80
C ASP A 205 -28.35 5.31 1.84
N SER A 206 -28.76 5.16 0.58
CA SER A 206 -27.94 4.54 -0.48
C SER A 206 -27.67 5.54 -1.59
N ALA A 207 -26.45 5.53 -2.11
CA ALA A 207 -26.06 6.32 -3.26
C ALA A 207 -25.12 5.54 -4.16
N LYS A 208 -25.11 5.89 -5.45
CA LYS A 208 -24.13 5.45 -6.42
C LYS A 208 -23.31 6.64 -6.85
N VAL A 209 -22.00 6.53 -6.74
CA VAL A 209 -21.07 7.60 -7.09
C VAL A 209 -20.11 7.12 -8.16
N LYS A 210 -19.80 8.01 -9.10
CA LYS A 210 -18.73 7.82 -10.08
C LYS A 210 -17.49 8.54 -9.57
N ILE A 211 -16.38 7.82 -9.48
CA ILE A 211 -15.06 8.33 -9.13
C ILE A 211 -14.23 8.34 -10.41
N SER A 212 -13.65 9.48 -10.73
CA SER A 212 -12.80 9.64 -11.92
C SER A 212 -11.46 10.22 -11.50
N TYR A 213 -10.38 9.75 -12.09
CA TYR A 213 -9.03 10.27 -11.88
C TYR A 213 -8.16 10.00 -13.10
N THR A 214 -7.01 10.62 -13.16
CA THR A 214 -6.00 10.39 -14.21
C THR A 214 -4.76 9.77 -13.59
N MET A 215 -4.29 8.66 -14.15
CA MET A 215 -3.06 8.00 -13.74
C MET A 215 -2.20 7.72 -14.97
N PHE A 216 -0.97 8.22 -15.00
CA PHE A 216 -0.06 8.12 -16.15
C PHE A 216 -0.71 8.51 -17.48
N GLU A 217 -1.37 9.68 -17.49
CA GLU A 217 -2.13 10.24 -18.63
C GLU A 217 -3.38 9.41 -19.03
N ALA A 218 -3.61 8.23 -18.43
CA ALA A 218 -4.81 7.44 -18.66
C ALA A 218 -5.97 7.97 -17.81
N PRO A 219 -7.10 8.37 -18.40
CA PRO A 219 -8.31 8.71 -17.67
C PRO A 219 -8.98 7.41 -17.19
N LEU A 220 -9.15 7.28 -15.89
CA LEU A 220 -9.76 6.13 -15.25
C LEU A 220 -11.02 6.56 -14.51
N SER A 221 -12.03 5.69 -14.47
CA SER A 221 -13.21 5.92 -13.65
C SER A 221 -13.87 4.61 -13.25
N PHE A 222 -14.51 4.59 -12.09
CA PHE A 222 -15.33 3.47 -11.63
C PHE A 222 -16.53 3.98 -10.85
N GLU A 223 -17.56 3.16 -10.77
CA GLU A 223 -18.72 3.42 -9.93
C GLU A 223 -18.58 2.67 -8.62
N SER A 224 -19.00 3.30 -7.53
CA SER A 224 -19.00 2.72 -6.19
C SER A 224 -20.37 2.92 -5.56
N GLU A 225 -20.88 1.86 -4.93
CA GLU A 225 -22.05 1.95 -4.08
C GLU A 225 -21.66 2.51 -2.71
N MET A 226 -22.41 3.47 -2.25
CA MET A 226 -22.22 4.13 -0.96
C MET A 226 -23.43 3.89 -0.06
N VAL A 227 -23.17 3.71 1.21
CA VAL A 227 -24.20 3.63 2.24
C VAL A 227 -23.96 4.69 3.31
N LYS A 228 -25.04 5.25 3.83
CA LYS A 228 -24.97 6.23 4.93
C LYS A 228 -25.10 5.52 6.25
N LEU A 229 -24.15 5.71 7.13
CA LEU A 229 -24.11 5.19 8.48
C LEU A 229 -23.57 6.28 9.42
N ASP A 230 -24.15 6.43 10.60
CA ASP A 230 -23.75 7.45 11.59
C ASP A 230 -23.68 8.87 11.00
N GLY A 231 -24.57 9.18 10.05
CA GLY A 231 -24.64 10.48 9.37
C GLY A 231 -23.57 10.72 8.29
N ARG A 232 -22.72 9.72 7.98
CA ARG A 232 -21.63 9.80 7.00
C ARG A 232 -21.79 8.76 5.89
N TRP A 233 -21.18 9.02 4.74
CA TRP A 233 -21.19 8.10 3.59
C TRP A 233 -19.92 7.25 3.58
N TYR A 234 -20.08 5.93 3.40
CA TYR A 234 -19.03 4.93 3.32
C TYR A 234 -19.21 4.08 2.07
N GLY A 235 -18.13 3.61 1.49
CA GLY A 235 -18.18 2.59 0.43
C GLY A 235 -18.83 1.32 0.99
N LYS A 236 -19.83 0.80 0.30
CA LYS A 236 -20.58 -0.39 0.74
C LYS A 236 -19.65 -1.59 0.92
N ASP A 237 -18.84 -1.88 -0.10
CA ASP A 237 -17.92 -3.02 -0.08
C ASP A 237 -16.88 -2.89 1.05
N SER A 238 -16.35 -1.68 1.26
CA SER A 238 -15.41 -1.41 2.35
C SER A 238 -16.05 -1.61 3.72
N LEU A 239 -17.30 -1.20 3.88
CA LEU A 239 -18.03 -1.38 5.13
C LEU A 239 -18.39 -2.86 5.37
N GLU A 240 -18.73 -3.61 4.34
CA GLU A 240 -19.01 -5.06 4.42
C GLU A 240 -17.72 -5.82 4.77
N SER A 241 -16.61 -5.48 4.15
CA SER A 241 -15.29 -6.05 4.48
C SER A 241 -14.92 -5.77 5.94
N LEU A 242 -15.07 -4.52 6.39
CA LEU A 242 -14.80 -4.16 7.79
C LEU A 242 -15.69 -4.96 8.76
N LYS A 243 -16.98 -5.12 8.47
CA LYS A 243 -17.90 -5.92 9.29
C LYS A 243 -17.48 -7.38 9.34
N LYS A 244 -17.09 -7.94 8.20
CA LYS A 244 -16.59 -9.30 8.11
C LYS A 244 -15.32 -9.47 8.95
N ASP A 245 -14.34 -8.58 8.79
CA ASP A 245 -13.10 -8.59 9.54
C ASP A 245 -13.34 -8.50 11.05
N LEU A 246 -14.31 -7.70 11.48
CA LEU A 246 -14.66 -7.56 12.90
C LEU A 246 -15.41 -8.78 13.45
N ALA A 247 -16.15 -9.51 12.61
CA ALA A 247 -16.89 -10.71 13.01
C ALA A 247 -15.98 -11.96 13.10
N GLU A 248 -14.87 -11.99 12.36
CA GLU A 248 -13.92 -13.09 12.42
C GLU A 248 -13.12 -13.03 13.73
N PRO A 249 -12.98 -14.15 14.49
CA PRO A 249 -12.06 -14.18 15.61
C PRO A 249 -10.64 -13.85 15.11
N ALA A 250 -9.80 -13.29 15.96
CA ALA A 250 -8.40 -13.06 15.61
C ALA A 250 -7.78 -14.41 15.19
N VAL A 251 -7.51 -14.55 13.89
CA VAL A 251 -6.94 -15.78 13.35
C VAL A 251 -5.47 -15.77 13.71
N GLU A 252 -4.99 -16.89 14.31
CA GLU A 252 -3.56 -17.15 14.42
C GLU A 252 -2.92 -16.93 13.04
N ALA A 253 -1.91 -16.08 12.97
CA ALA A 253 -1.21 -15.82 11.73
C ALA A 253 -0.62 -17.14 11.23
N GLU A 254 -1.06 -17.61 10.05
CA GLU A 254 -0.33 -18.67 9.37
C GLU A 254 1.11 -18.19 9.14
N PRO A 255 2.13 -18.99 9.46
CA PRO A 255 3.50 -18.61 9.20
C PRO A 255 3.65 -18.30 7.71
N ALA A 256 4.22 -17.14 7.41
CA ALA A 256 4.52 -16.76 6.05
C ALA A 256 5.32 -17.89 5.39
N VAL A 257 4.75 -18.50 4.36
CA VAL A 257 5.44 -19.52 3.57
C VAL A 257 6.65 -18.82 2.96
N ALA A 258 7.82 -19.06 3.54
CA ALA A 258 9.08 -18.67 2.94
C ALA A 258 9.12 -19.35 1.57
N GLY A 259 8.99 -18.57 0.51
CA GLY A 259 9.16 -19.07 -0.84
C GLY A 259 10.59 -19.53 -0.99
N ASP A 260 10.79 -20.85 -0.96
CA ASP A 260 12.03 -21.48 -1.40
C ASP A 260 12.28 -21.08 -2.86
N ALA A 261 13.09 -20.04 -3.02
CA ALA A 261 13.74 -19.76 -4.31
C ALA A 261 14.81 -20.83 -4.51
N GLU A 262 14.38 -22.00 -4.98
CA GLU A 262 15.28 -23.06 -5.46
C GLU A 262 16.02 -22.52 -6.69
N ALA A 263 17.31 -22.23 -6.51
CA ALA A 263 18.19 -21.85 -7.58
C ALA A 263 18.30 -23.02 -8.59
N PRO A 264 18.18 -22.78 -9.90
CA PRO A 264 18.34 -23.84 -10.87
C PRO A 264 19.78 -24.39 -10.82
N ALA A 265 19.89 -25.68 -10.54
CA ALA A 265 21.13 -26.43 -10.59
C ALA A 265 21.73 -26.34 -12.03
N GLN A 266 22.98 -25.89 -12.09
CA GLN A 266 23.79 -25.94 -13.29
C GLN A 266 24.10 -27.41 -13.60
N GLY A 267 23.66 -27.86 -14.79
CA GLY A 267 24.07 -29.07 -15.48
C GLY A 267 24.58 -28.70 -16.88
#